data_04f201ea7f63d2c8862b83e084ce4e33
#
_entry.id   04f201ea7f63d2c8862b83e084ce4e33
#
_cell.length_a   1.000
_cell.length_b   1.000
_cell.length_c   1.000
_cell.angle_alpha   90.00
_cell.angle_beta   90.00
_cell.angle_gamma   90.00
#
_symmetry.space_group_name_H-M   'P 1'
#
loop_
_entity.id
_entity.type
_entity.pdbx_description
1 polymer ?
#
loop_
_entity_poly.entity_id
_entity_poly.type
_entity_poly.pdbx_seq_one_letter_code
_entity_poly.pdbx_strand_id
1 'polypeptide(L)'
;PVQQPAALRELISIQPGRVVSMALSRSEHCQMTLLAFGDGESISEERYFGDTVYYVLEGDMPLRLEGHEVRLGAGDCLAVPAQTTHAIGGPWPSGLVWG
;
A
#
# COMPACT_ATOMS: atom_id res chain seq x y z
N PRO A 1 -7.18 8.64 -15.18
CA PRO A 1 -7.25 7.19 -15.41
C PRO A 1 -6.26 6.71 -16.46
N VAL A 2 -5.79 5.50 -16.31
CA VAL A 2 -4.92 4.88 -17.28
C VAL A 2 -5.78 4.25 -18.37
N GLN A 3 -5.71 4.80 -19.58
CA GLN A 3 -6.58 4.40 -20.68
C GLN A 3 -5.88 3.56 -21.74
N GLN A 4 -4.59 3.35 -21.61
CA GLN A 4 -3.82 2.52 -22.52
C GLN A 4 -3.05 1.49 -21.72
N PRO A 5 -2.75 0.32 -22.30
CA PRO A 5 -1.99 -0.69 -21.58
C PRO A 5 -0.65 -0.14 -21.12
N ALA A 6 -0.31 -0.44 -19.87
CA ALA A 6 0.93 0.02 -19.28
C ALA A 6 1.37 -0.97 -18.20
N ALA A 7 2.69 -1.09 -18.03
CA ALA A 7 3.23 -1.89 -16.96
C ALA A 7 3.15 -1.06 -15.67
N LEU A 8 2.47 -1.60 -14.66
CA LEU A 8 2.26 -0.87 -13.41
C LEU A 8 3.56 -0.40 -12.77
N ARG A 9 4.59 -1.24 -12.81
CA ARG A 9 5.86 -0.92 -12.16
C ARG A 9 6.62 0.21 -12.85
N GLU A 10 6.20 0.59 -14.05
CA GLU A 10 6.85 1.66 -14.80
C GLU A 10 6.11 2.99 -14.73
N LEU A 11 4.92 3.00 -14.14
CA LEU A 11 4.12 4.21 -14.06
C LEU A 11 4.60 5.19 -13.02
N ILE A 12 5.18 4.70 -11.94
CA ILE A 12 5.77 5.52 -10.90
C ILE A 12 7.08 4.88 -10.46
N SER A 13 7.89 5.63 -9.73
CA SER A 13 9.15 5.11 -9.21
C SER A 13 9.27 5.41 -7.73
N ILE A 14 10.04 4.58 -7.03
CA ILE A 14 10.33 4.78 -5.62
C ILE A 14 11.24 6.00 -5.51
N GLN A 15 10.87 6.93 -4.63
CA GLN A 15 11.62 8.15 -4.38
C GLN A 15 12.06 8.17 -2.91
N PRO A 16 13.34 8.42 -2.62
CA PRO A 16 13.80 8.49 -1.23
C PRO A 16 13.02 9.55 -0.44
N GLY A 17 12.64 9.21 0.77
CA GLY A 17 12.03 10.14 1.70
C GLY A 17 10.58 10.47 1.42
N ARG A 18 9.91 9.73 0.55
CA ARG A 18 8.52 10.04 0.24
C ARG A 18 7.72 8.82 -0.19
N VAL A 19 6.41 8.99 -0.17
CA VAL A 19 5.46 8.06 -0.79
C VAL A 19 4.91 8.74 -2.03
N VAL A 20 5.03 8.08 -3.17
CA VAL A 20 4.51 8.59 -4.45
C VAL A 20 3.21 7.86 -4.75
N SER A 21 2.20 8.59 -5.18
CA SER A 21 0.92 7.98 -5.51
C SER A 21 0.45 8.42 -6.89
N MET A 22 -0.29 7.53 -7.55
CA MET A 22 -0.88 7.81 -8.85
C MET A 22 -2.25 7.14 -8.92
N ALA A 23 -3.27 7.92 -9.19
CA ALA A 23 -4.61 7.37 -9.37
C ALA A 23 -4.68 6.66 -10.71
N LEU A 24 -5.01 5.37 -10.69
CA LEU A 24 -5.18 4.58 -11.90
C LEU A 24 -6.62 4.70 -12.41
N SER A 25 -7.57 4.75 -11.50
CA SER A 25 -8.97 4.88 -11.82
C SER A 25 -9.68 5.51 -10.64
N ARG A 26 -10.66 6.32 -10.91
CA ARG A 26 -11.44 6.97 -9.86
C ARG A 26 -12.88 7.09 -10.33
N SER A 27 -13.79 6.59 -9.53
CA SER A 27 -15.21 6.70 -9.81
C SER A 27 -15.93 6.96 -8.49
N GLU A 28 -17.25 7.10 -8.58
CA GLU A 28 -18.07 7.37 -7.40
C GLU A 28 -17.99 6.27 -6.36
N HIS A 29 -17.83 5.02 -6.79
CA HIS A 29 -17.88 3.88 -5.89
C HIS A 29 -16.57 3.12 -5.78
N CYS A 30 -15.58 3.45 -6.56
CA CYS A 30 -14.33 2.72 -6.60
C CYS A 30 -13.16 3.64 -6.94
N GLN A 31 -12.04 3.42 -6.27
CA GLN A 31 -10.82 4.15 -6.57
C GLN A 31 -9.66 3.17 -6.53
N MET A 32 -8.81 3.23 -7.54
CA MET A 32 -7.62 2.41 -7.60
C MET A 32 -6.41 3.31 -7.66
N THR A 33 -5.47 3.12 -6.73
CA THR A 33 -4.30 3.97 -6.61
C THR A 33 -3.04 3.11 -6.56
N LEU A 34 -2.03 3.54 -7.28
CA LEU A 34 -0.71 2.92 -7.25
C LEU A 34 0.17 3.71 -6.30
N LEU A 35 0.89 3.02 -5.41
CA LEU A 35 1.74 3.65 -4.41
C LEU A 35 3.16 3.12 -4.51
N ALA A 36 4.13 4.01 -4.34
CA ALA A 36 5.54 3.62 -4.24
C ALA A 36 6.11 4.26 -2.98
N PHE A 37 6.67 3.43 -2.10
CA PHE A 37 7.18 3.85 -0.80
C PHE A 37 8.70 3.89 -0.80
N GLY A 38 9.27 5.03 -0.44
CA GLY A 38 10.70 5.09 -0.12
C GLY A 38 10.96 4.26 1.13
N ASP A 39 12.21 3.87 1.33
CA ASP A 39 12.60 3.05 2.48
C ASP A 39 12.15 3.70 3.78
N GLY A 40 11.46 2.93 4.61
CA GLY A 40 11.00 3.40 5.91
C GLY A 40 9.81 4.33 5.89
N GLU A 41 9.33 4.73 4.73
CA GLU A 41 8.17 5.62 4.62
C GLU A 41 6.88 4.85 4.85
N SER A 42 5.89 5.57 5.38
CA SER A 42 4.61 4.94 5.74
C SER A 42 3.45 5.89 5.54
N ILE A 43 2.26 5.29 5.46
CA ILE A 43 0.99 6.01 5.57
C ILE A 43 0.33 5.46 6.82
N SER A 44 0.12 6.31 7.82
CA SER A 44 -0.37 5.85 9.12
C SER A 44 -1.78 6.34 9.41
N GLU A 45 -2.47 5.51 10.18
CA GLU A 45 -3.77 5.77 10.77
C GLU A 45 -4.84 6.12 9.75
N GLU A 46 -4.93 5.27 8.73
CA GLU A 46 -5.97 5.41 7.73
C GLU A 46 -7.21 4.61 8.10
N ARG A 47 -8.35 5.13 7.72
CA ARG A 47 -9.63 4.49 7.97
C ARG A 47 -10.59 4.91 6.88
N TYR A 48 -11.08 3.94 6.13
CA TYR A 48 -11.93 4.23 4.97
C TYR A 48 -13.34 3.74 5.17
N PHE A 49 -14.28 4.35 4.47
CA PHE A 49 -15.69 3.97 4.55
C PHE A 49 -15.97 2.62 3.89
N GLY A 50 -15.22 2.29 2.86
CA GLY A 50 -15.38 1.03 2.16
C GLY A 50 -14.25 0.07 2.45
N ASP A 51 -14.39 -1.15 1.96
CA ASP A 51 -13.31 -2.12 2.04
C ASP A 51 -12.16 -1.69 1.16
N THR A 52 -10.94 -1.98 1.61
CA THR A 52 -9.74 -1.66 0.86
C THR A 52 -8.96 -2.94 0.60
N VAL A 53 -8.51 -3.14 -0.64
CA VAL A 53 -7.65 -4.26 -0.98
C VAL A 53 -6.27 -3.73 -1.29
N TYR A 54 -5.27 -4.26 -0.60
CA TYR A 54 -3.86 -3.95 -0.89
C TYR A 54 -3.25 -5.12 -1.63
N TYR A 55 -2.56 -4.82 -2.71
CA TYR A 55 -1.85 -5.81 -3.51
C TYR A 55 -0.43 -5.33 -3.71
N VAL A 56 0.56 -6.15 -3.37
CA VAL A 56 1.96 -5.77 -3.45
C VAL A 56 2.54 -6.23 -4.77
N LEU A 57 3.08 -5.29 -5.53
CA LEU A 57 3.71 -5.57 -6.82
C LEU A 57 5.18 -5.95 -6.65
N GLU A 58 5.90 -5.23 -5.79
CA GLU A 58 7.32 -5.46 -5.54
C GLU A 58 7.63 -5.21 -4.09
N GLY A 59 8.61 -5.93 -3.57
CA GLY A 59 9.11 -5.72 -2.23
C GLY A 59 8.22 -6.31 -1.16
N ASP A 60 8.40 -5.82 0.04
CA ASP A 60 7.64 -6.24 1.20
C ASP A 60 6.93 -5.05 1.81
N MET A 61 5.70 -5.25 2.22
CA MET A 61 4.88 -4.19 2.79
C MET A 61 4.41 -4.62 4.18
N PRO A 62 4.86 -3.95 5.24
CA PRO A 62 4.25 -4.17 6.55
C PRO A 62 2.91 -3.46 6.62
N LEU A 63 1.96 -4.09 7.27
CA LEU A 63 0.63 -3.52 7.47
C LEU A 63 0.23 -3.79 8.91
N ARG A 64 -0.17 -2.75 9.62
CA ARG A 64 -0.53 -2.84 11.03
C ARG A 64 -2.01 -2.54 11.20
N LEU A 65 -2.71 -3.43 11.85
CA LEU A 65 -4.11 -3.21 12.17
C LEU A 65 -4.47 -3.89 13.48
N GLU A 66 -5.25 -3.19 14.28
CA GLU A 66 -5.85 -3.72 15.51
C GLU A 66 -4.85 -4.45 16.41
N GLY A 67 -3.70 -3.83 16.62
CA GLY A 67 -2.73 -4.35 17.56
C GLY A 67 -1.82 -5.44 17.05
N HIS A 68 -1.88 -5.77 15.77
CA HIS A 68 -0.96 -6.75 15.20
C HIS A 68 -0.47 -6.31 13.83
N GLU A 69 0.57 -6.97 13.37
CA GLU A 69 1.18 -6.65 12.09
C GLU A 69 1.20 -7.88 11.20
N VAL A 70 1.04 -7.62 9.90
CA VAL A 70 1.21 -8.64 8.88
C VAL A 70 2.19 -8.10 7.85
N ARG A 71 2.81 -8.98 7.10
CA ARG A 71 3.71 -8.60 6.02
C ARG A 71 3.19 -9.20 4.72
N LEU A 72 3.07 -8.34 3.71
CA LEU A 72 2.70 -8.79 2.37
C LEU A 72 3.95 -8.76 1.51
N GLY A 73 4.25 -9.86 0.86
CA GLY A 73 5.31 -9.92 -0.14
C GLY A 73 4.74 -9.70 -1.53
N ALA A 74 5.62 -9.61 -2.52
CA ALA A 74 5.20 -9.42 -3.91
C ALA A 74 4.22 -10.51 -4.32
N GLY A 75 3.09 -10.10 -4.90
CA GLY A 75 2.03 -11.01 -5.30
C GLY A 75 0.97 -11.27 -4.25
N ASP A 76 1.20 -10.85 -3.00
CA ASP A 76 0.21 -11.04 -1.94
C ASP A 76 -0.81 -9.90 -1.95
N CYS A 77 -1.99 -10.21 -1.45
CA CYS A 77 -3.01 -9.19 -1.24
C CYS A 77 -3.71 -9.39 0.10
N LEU A 78 -4.31 -8.32 0.58
CA LEU A 78 -5.05 -8.35 1.84
C LEU A 78 -6.20 -7.37 1.75
N ALA A 79 -7.38 -7.81 2.14
CA ALA A 79 -8.55 -6.93 2.22
C ALA A 79 -8.68 -6.41 3.65
N VAL A 80 -8.77 -5.11 3.80
CA VAL A 80 -9.01 -4.45 5.08
C VAL A 80 -10.48 -4.02 5.09
N PRO A 81 -11.28 -4.52 6.05
CA PRO A 81 -12.70 -4.18 6.07
C PRO A 81 -12.94 -2.69 6.30
N ALA A 82 -14.10 -2.24 5.88
CA ALA A 82 -14.52 -0.86 6.08
C ALA A 82 -14.39 -0.46 7.55
N GLN A 83 -14.04 0.79 7.80
CA GLN A 83 -13.98 1.38 9.14
C GLN A 83 -12.90 0.76 10.05
N THR A 84 -11.91 0.09 9.48
CA THR A 84 -10.80 -0.47 10.25
C THR A 84 -9.62 0.47 10.19
N THR A 85 -9.17 0.96 11.34
CA THR A 85 -7.98 1.82 11.41
C THR A 85 -6.75 0.97 11.19
N HIS A 86 -5.88 1.42 10.29
CA HIS A 86 -4.69 0.66 9.94
C HIS A 86 -3.59 1.59 9.42
N ALA A 87 -2.38 1.05 9.32
CA ALA A 87 -1.24 1.77 8.77
C ALA A 87 -0.47 0.84 7.84
N ILE A 88 0.11 1.40 6.79
CA ILE A 88 0.89 0.61 5.84
C ILE A 88 2.27 1.24 5.67
N GLY A 89 3.26 0.38 5.42
CA GLY A 89 4.62 0.83 5.21
C GLY A 89 5.39 1.03 6.51
N GLY A 90 6.51 1.71 6.40
CA GLY A 90 7.39 1.98 7.53
C GLY A 90 8.35 0.84 7.81
N PRO A 91 9.27 1.06 8.76
CA PRO A 91 10.17 -0.01 9.16
C PRO A 91 9.44 -1.03 10.01
N TRP A 92 9.89 -2.28 9.98
CA TRP A 92 9.43 -3.28 10.89
C TRP A 92 9.80 -2.89 12.32
N PRO A 93 9.05 -3.33 13.32
CA PRO A 93 9.46 -3.14 14.70
C PRO A 93 10.81 -3.76 14.96
N SER A 94 11.48 -3.24 16.01
CA SER A 94 12.78 -3.72 16.42
C SER A 94 12.77 -5.23 16.61
N GLY A 95 13.76 -5.92 16.06
CA GLY A 95 13.90 -7.35 16.16
C GLY A 95 13.31 -8.14 15.00
N LEU A 96 12.56 -7.50 14.14
CA LEU A 96 12.07 -8.14 12.92
C LEU A 96 13.04 -7.96 11.78
N VAL A 97 13.11 -8.96 10.93
CA VAL A 97 14.02 -8.97 9.79
C VAL A 97 13.20 -9.07 8.51
N TRP A 98 13.49 -8.18 7.58
CA TRP A 98 12.87 -8.24 6.27
C TRP A 98 13.41 -9.44 5.50
N GLY A 99 12.52 -10.27 5.03
CA GLY A 99 12.90 -11.45 4.28
C GLY A 99 12.85 -11.24 2.78
#